data_15dabfbf9a997b40a4a5228d99a107ad
#
_entry.id   15dabfbf9a997b40a4a5228d99a107ad
#
_cell.length_a   1.000
_cell.length_b   1.000
_cell.length_c   1.000
_cell.angle_alpha   90.00
_cell.angle_beta   90.00
_cell.angle_gamma   90.00
#
_symmetry.space_group_name_H-M   'P 1'
#
loop_
_entity.id
_entity.type
_entity.pdbx_description
1 polymer ?
#
loop_
_entity_poly.entity_id
_entity_poly.type
_entity_poly.pdbx_seq_one_letter_code
_entity_poly.pdbx_strand_id
1 'polypeptide(L)'
;MPALLEDFKKRGWLSEERYTEQIVHARKGKFGSLRVAHELREHGVAEELISKAVAEVKTDEVANARAIHRKKYKAPPANREEWAKQARFLQSRGFGFDVIKQVLRDDPDEDF
;
A
#
# COMPACT_ATOMS: atom_id res chain seq x y z
N MET A 1 30.34 -15.31 -23.76
CA MET A 1 29.05 -15.82 -24.23
C MET A 1 27.92 -14.82 -23.98
N PRO A 2 27.71 -13.92 -24.94
CA PRO A 2 26.71 -12.85 -24.74
C PRO A 2 25.28 -13.36 -24.55
N ALA A 3 24.93 -14.45 -25.25
CA ALA A 3 23.58 -15.02 -25.16
C ALA A 3 23.24 -15.53 -23.76
N LEU A 4 24.22 -16.09 -23.07
CA LEU A 4 24.03 -16.56 -21.70
C LEU A 4 23.80 -15.43 -20.71
N LEU A 5 24.50 -14.32 -20.90
CA LEU A 5 24.34 -13.13 -20.06
C LEU A 5 22.96 -12.49 -20.26
N GLU A 6 22.50 -12.42 -21.50
CA GLU A 6 21.17 -11.88 -21.81
C GLU A 6 20.07 -12.73 -21.19
N ASP A 7 20.21 -14.06 -21.30
CA ASP A 7 19.26 -14.99 -20.72
C ASP A 7 19.21 -14.84 -19.20
N PHE A 8 20.36 -14.63 -18.59
CA PHE A 8 20.45 -14.40 -17.14
C PHE A 8 19.74 -13.12 -16.72
N LYS A 9 19.88 -12.05 -17.49
CA LYS A 9 19.19 -10.78 -17.24
C LYS A 9 17.69 -10.94 -17.36
N LYS A 10 17.22 -11.66 -18.37
CA LYS A 10 15.80 -11.92 -18.58
C LYS A 10 15.22 -12.70 -17.40
N ARG A 11 15.93 -13.69 -16.92
CA ARG A 11 15.50 -14.47 -15.78
C ARG A 11 15.43 -13.63 -14.50
N GLY A 12 16.42 -12.76 -14.30
CA GLY A 12 16.42 -11.84 -13.19
C GLY A 12 15.24 -10.89 -13.21
N TRP A 13 14.96 -10.34 -14.40
CA TRP A 13 13.83 -9.44 -14.60
C TRP A 13 12.49 -10.14 -14.33
N LEU A 14 12.31 -11.33 -14.87
CA LEU A 14 11.11 -12.14 -14.65
C LEU A 14 10.93 -12.51 -13.17
N SER A 15 12.04 -12.79 -12.49
CA SER A 15 12.01 -13.06 -11.05
C SER A 15 11.55 -11.86 -10.25
N GLU A 16 12.00 -10.66 -10.60
CA GLU A 16 11.55 -9.43 -9.96
C GLU A 16 10.07 -9.18 -10.20
N GLU A 17 9.60 -9.40 -11.42
CA GLU A 17 8.19 -9.27 -11.75
C GLU A 17 7.33 -10.23 -10.95
N ARG A 18 7.73 -11.48 -10.86
CA ARG A 18 7.02 -12.48 -10.07
C ARG A 18 7.01 -12.12 -8.60
N TYR A 19 8.16 -11.71 -8.08
CA TYR A 19 8.26 -11.29 -6.69
C TYR A 19 7.32 -10.12 -6.42
N THR A 20 7.33 -9.13 -7.30
CA THR A 20 6.48 -7.94 -7.19
C THR A 20 5.02 -8.34 -7.18
N GLU A 21 4.59 -9.20 -8.09
CA GLU A 21 3.21 -9.70 -8.16
C GLU A 21 2.82 -10.44 -6.88
N GLN A 22 3.71 -11.26 -6.36
CA GLN A 22 3.48 -11.99 -5.13
C GLN A 22 3.30 -11.06 -3.94
N ILE A 23 4.14 -10.03 -3.85
CA ILE A 23 4.06 -9.04 -2.77
C ILE A 23 2.75 -8.25 -2.88
N VAL A 24 2.40 -7.78 -4.07
CA VAL A 24 1.15 -7.06 -4.29
C VAL A 24 -0.04 -7.95 -3.86
N HIS A 25 -0.07 -9.18 -4.31
CA HIS A 25 -1.14 -10.10 -3.99
C HIS A 25 -1.23 -10.38 -2.48
N ALA A 26 -0.09 -10.59 -1.84
CA ALA A 26 -0.03 -10.88 -0.41
C ALA A 26 -0.38 -9.68 0.46
N ARG A 27 -0.04 -8.46 0.02
CA ARG A 27 -0.23 -7.23 0.81
C ARG A 27 -1.48 -6.46 0.46
N LYS A 28 -2.02 -6.66 -0.75
CA LYS A 28 -3.23 -5.98 -1.19
C LYS A 28 -4.38 -6.32 -0.23
N GLY A 29 -5.05 -5.29 0.24
CA GLY A 29 -6.11 -5.45 1.21
C GLY A 29 -5.67 -5.48 2.67
N LYS A 30 -4.36 -5.59 2.94
CA LYS A 30 -3.81 -5.59 4.31
C LYS A 30 -2.95 -4.36 4.58
N PHE A 31 -2.30 -3.85 3.56
CA PHE A 31 -1.37 -2.73 3.68
C PHE A 31 -1.58 -1.74 2.55
N GLY A 32 -1.15 -0.50 2.77
CA GLY A 32 -1.25 0.55 1.78
C GLY A 32 -0.09 0.57 0.80
N SER A 33 -0.22 1.38 -0.24
CA SER A 33 0.77 1.47 -1.32
C SER A 33 2.15 1.91 -0.84
N LEU A 34 2.23 2.77 0.16
CA LEU A 34 3.52 3.23 0.68
C LEU A 34 4.33 2.08 1.30
N ARG A 35 3.67 1.20 2.02
CA ARG A 35 4.34 0.05 2.61
C ARG A 35 4.78 -0.95 1.54
N VAL A 36 3.94 -1.18 0.56
CA VAL A 36 4.28 -2.07 -0.56
C VAL A 36 5.50 -1.52 -1.31
N ALA A 37 5.49 -0.23 -1.62
CA ALA A 37 6.62 0.41 -2.31
C ALA A 37 7.90 0.31 -1.51
N HIS A 38 7.82 0.56 -0.20
CA HIS A 38 8.98 0.48 0.69
C HIS A 38 9.58 -0.94 0.70
N GLU A 39 8.73 -1.94 0.86
CA GLU A 39 9.16 -3.33 0.87
C GLU A 39 9.84 -3.74 -0.43
N LEU A 40 9.28 -3.32 -1.56
CA LEU A 40 9.86 -3.61 -2.88
C LEU A 40 11.20 -2.89 -3.06
N ARG A 41 11.33 -1.64 -2.60
CA ARG A 41 12.61 -0.90 -2.67
C ARG A 41 13.68 -1.55 -1.81
N GLU A 42 13.33 -1.99 -0.63
CA GLU A 42 14.28 -2.70 0.25
C GLU A 42 14.78 -3.99 -0.40
N HIS A 43 13.94 -4.61 -1.21
CA HIS A 43 14.32 -5.82 -1.90
C HIS A 43 15.09 -5.56 -3.20
N GLY A 44 15.27 -4.30 -3.56
CA GLY A 44 16.03 -3.92 -4.75
C GLY A 44 15.26 -4.02 -6.07
N VAL A 45 13.95 -4.00 -6.00
CA VAL A 45 13.10 -4.05 -7.20
C VAL A 45 13.22 -2.74 -7.99
N ALA A 46 13.22 -2.81 -9.32
CA ALA A 46 13.31 -1.64 -10.18
C ALA A 46 12.12 -0.71 -9.98
N GLU A 47 12.37 0.60 -10.03
CA GLU A 47 11.33 1.62 -9.82
C GLU A 47 10.15 1.48 -10.79
N GLU A 48 10.39 1.03 -12.01
CA GLU A 48 9.33 0.82 -12.99
C GLU A 48 8.33 -0.22 -12.50
N LEU A 49 8.82 -1.31 -11.92
CA LEU A 49 7.98 -2.37 -11.37
C LEU A 49 7.27 -1.89 -10.10
N ILE A 50 7.96 -1.09 -9.28
CA ILE A 50 7.37 -0.50 -8.09
C ILE A 50 6.21 0.42 -8.46
N SER A 51 6.40 1.25 -9.49
CA SER A 51 5.34 2.16 -9.97
C SER A 51 4.10 1.40 -10.42
N LYS A 52 4.29 0.30 -11.15
CA LYS A 52 3.17 -0.55 -11.59
C LYS A 52 2.46 -1.18 -10.40
N ALA A 53 3.23 -1.70 -9.45
CA ALA A 53 2.68 -2.32 -8.25
C ALA A 53 1.86 -1.32 -7.42
N VAL A 54 2.40 -0.12 -7.23
CA VAL A 54 1.73 0.96 -6.50
C VAL A 54 0.41 1.34 -7.18
N ALA A 55 0.44 1.48 -8.50
CA ALA A 55 -0.78 1.81 -9.26
C ALA A 55 -1.86 0.74 -9.07
N GLU A 56 -1.48 -0.52 -9.06
CA GLU A 56 -2.41 -1.62 -8.85
C GLU A 56 -2.99 -1.62 -7.44
N VAL A 57 -2.16 -1.40 -6.43
CA VAL A 57 -2.61 -1.33 -5.04
C VAL A 57 -3.54 -0.14 -4.83
N LYS A 58 -3.25 1.00 -5.47
CA LYS A 58 -4.07 2.21 -5.34
C LYS A 58 -5.49 2.07 -5.88
N THR A 59 -5.72 1.15 -6.79
CA THR A 59 -7.05 0.95 -7.38
C THR A 59 -8.12 0.72 -6.31
N ASP A 60 -7.82 -0.11 -5.31
CA ASP A 60 -8.77 -0.44 -4.24
C ASP A 60 -8.30 0.03 -2.87
N GLU A 61 -7.33 0.94 -2.83
CA GLU A 61 -6.67 1.32 -1.58
C GLU A 61 -7.62 1.92 -0.55
N VAL A 62 -8.51 2.82 -0.98
CA VAL A 62 -9.48 3.44 -0.07
C VAL A 62 -10.44 2.40 0.50
N ALA A 63 -10.97 1.53 -0.35
CA ALA A 63 -11.86 0.47 0.10
C ALA A 63 -11.18 -0.49 1.08
N ASN A 64 -9.94 -0.84 0.79
CA ASN A 64 -9.15 -1.71 1.65
C ASN A 64 -8.85 -1.04 3.00
N ALA A 65 -8.51 0.25 2.96
CA ALA A 65 -8.25 1.02 4.18
C ALA A 65 -9.51 1.11 5.05
N ARG A 66 -10.66 1.32 4.43
CA ARG A 66 -11.95 1.33 5.15
C ARG A 66 -12.23 0.00 5.83
N ALA A 67 -11.99 -1.10 5.13
CA ALA A 67 -12.21 -2.44 5.68
C ALA A 67 -11.29 -2.69 6.89
N ILE A 68 -10.03 -2.31 6.77
CA ILE A 68 -9.05 -2.43 7.86
C ILE A 68 -9.45 -1.56 9.05
N HIS A 69 -9.87 -0.34 8.78
CA HIS A 69 -10.32 0.59 9.81
C HIS A 69 -11.53 0.04 10.58
N ARG A 70 -12.50 -0.49 9.87
CA ARG A 70 -13.72 -1.06 10.48
C ARG A 70 -13.43 -2.26 11.38
N LYS A 71 -12.42 -3.05 11.02
CA LYS A 71 -12.02 -4.18 11.86
C LYS A 71 -11.41 -3.74 13.19
N LYS A 72 -10.69 -2.63 13.16
CA LYS A 72 -9.98 -2.13 14.34
C LYS A 72 -10.86 -1.19 15.16
N TYR A 73 -11.58 -0.31 14.49
CA TYR A 73 -12.41 0.72 15.13
C TYR A 73 -13.85 0.59 14.65
N LYS A 74 -14.75 0.44 15.58
CA LYS A 74 -16.17 0.25 15.25
C LYS A 74 -16.91 1.56 14.99
N ALA A 75 -16.27 2.68 15.31
CA ALA A 75 -16.88 3.99 15.16
C ALA A 75 -15.87 4.97 14.53
N PRO A 76 -16.36 6.00 13.82
CA PRO A 76 -15.49 7.07 13.35
C PRO A 76 -14.92 7.87 14.53
N PRO A 77 -13.83 8.63 14.32
CA PRO A 77 -13.23 9.40 15.41
C PRO A 77 -14.17 10.49 15.89
N ALA A 78 -14.33 10.60 17.20
CA ALA A 78 -15.23 11.58 17.81
C ALA A 78 -14.56 12.94 18.05
N ASN A 79 -13.24 12.97 18.09
CA ASN A 79 -12.47 14.18 18.33
C ASN A 79 -11.11 14.10 17.64
N ARG A 80 -10.31 15.17 17.80
CA ARG A 80 -8.98 15.24 17.15
C ARG A 80 -8.01 14.17 17.66
N GLU A 81 -8.08 13.85 18.93
CA GLU A 81 -7.20 12.84 19.51
C GLU A 81 -7.49 11.47 18.92
N GLU A 82 -8.76 11.12 18.81
CA GLU A 82 -9.16 9.87 18.18
C GLU A 82 -8.84 9.86 16.70
N TRP A 83 -9.04 10.99 16.03
CA TRP A 83 -8.69 11.12 14.63
C TRP A 83 -7.19 10.84 14.41
N ALA A 84 -6.34 11.48 15.21
CA ALA A 84 -4.90 11.29 15.13
C ALA A 84 -4.50 9.85 15.42
N LYS A 85 -5.13 9.22 16.40
CA LYS A 85 -4.87 7.83 16.77
C LYS A 85 -5.22 6.89 15.63
N GLN A 86 -6.40 7.07 15.05
CA GLN A 86 -6.85 6.25 13.94
C GLN A 86 -6.02 6.50 12.67
N ALA A 87 -5.63 7.76 12.43
CA ALA A 87 -4.76 8.12 11.31
C ALA A 87 -3.40 7.45 11.44
N ARG A 88 -2.81 7.46 12.63
CA ARG A 88 -1.53 6.78 12.89
C ARG A 88 -1.62 5.29 12.64
N PHE A 89 -2.72 4.68 13.01
CA PHE A 89 -2.95 3.27 12.75
C PHE A 89 -2.91 2.98 11.25
N LEU A 90 -3.64 3.75 10.46
CA LEU A 90 -3.66 3.59 9.00
C LEU A 90 -2.28 3.90 8.39
N GLN A 91 -1.60 4.92 8.90
CA GLN A 91 -0.26 5.26 8.46
C GLN A 91 0.72 4.12 8.71
N SER A 92 0.61 3.45 9.85
CA SER A 92 1.47 2.31 10.17
C SER A 92 1.24 1.13 9.23
N ARG A 93 0.06 1.07 8.61
CA ARG A 93 -0.25 0.07 7.59
C ARG A 93 0.21 0.48 6.20
N GLY A 94 0.79 1.67 6.06
CA GLY A 94 1.34 2.15 4.80
C GLY A 94 0.39 2.93 3.93
N PHE A 95 -0.74 3.40 4.48
CA PHE A 95 -1.68 4.23 3.73
C PHE A 95 -1.22 5.69 3.76
N GLY A 96 -1.35 6.37 2.62
CA GLY A 96 -1.00 7.77 2.52
C GLY A 96 -2.03 8.68 3.17
N PHE A 97 -1.64 9.92 3.43
CA PHE A 97 -2.50 10.89 4.10
C PHE A 97 -3.81 11.15 3.35
N ASP A 98 -3.75 11.18 2.02
CA ASP A 98 -4.93 11.36 1.16
C ASP A 98 -5.94 10.22 1.34
N VAL A 99 -5.46 8.98 1.44
CA VAL A 99 -6.31 7.82 1.70
C VAL A 99 -6.89 7.89 3.11
N ILE A 100 -6.05 8.22 4.09
CA ILE A 100 -6.47 8.37 5.48
C ILE A 100 -7.58 9.41 5.61
N LYS A 101 -7.42 10.56 4.96
CA LYS A 101 -8.44 11.61 4.94
C LYS A 101 -9.75 11.12 4.37
N GLN A 102 -9.71 10.36 3.28
CA GLN A 102 -10.91 9.83 2.68
C GLN A 102 -11.63 8.83 3.57
N VAL A 103 -10.87 7.96 4.24
CA VAL A 103 -11.43 6.97 5.15
C VAL A 103 -12.07 7.61 6.36
N LEU A 104 -11.36 8.55 7.00
CA LEU A 104 -11.82 9.22 8.22
C LEU A 104 -12.82 10.35 7.93
N ARG A 105 -12.94 10.74 6.67
CA ARG A 105 -13.85 11.80 6.24
C ARG A 105 -15.31 11.39 6.22
N ASP A 106 -15.58 10.11 6.33
CA ASP A 106 -16.95 9.60 6.47
C ASP A 106 -17.55 9.96 7.83
N ASP A 107 -16.81 10.71 8.64
CA ASP A 107 -17.27 11.27 9.89
C ASP A 107 -18.23 12.42 9.59
N PRO A 108 -19.42 12.44 10.18
CA PRO A 108 -20.34 13.54 10.02
C PRO A 108 -19.80 14.89 10.50
N ASP A 109 -18.76 14.90 11.31
CA ASP A 109 -18.08 16.13 11.74
C ASP A 109 -16.91 16.44 10.82
N GLU A 110 -17.21 16.99 9.64
CA GLU A 110 -16.20 17.36 8.67
C GLU A 110 -15.35 18.57 9.10
N ASP A 111 -15.73 19.24 10.15
CA ASP A 111 -15.12 20.49 10.59
C ASP A 111 -14.05 20.27 11.67
N PHE A 112 -13.13 19.43 11.44
CA PHE A 112 -11.99 19.29 12.32
C PHE A 112 -11.06 20.47 12.25
#